data_f6f69f3aa6c620cdc8cdfd2c4c1592e9
#
_entry.id   f6f69f3aa6c620cdc8cdfd2c4c1592e9
#
_cell.length_a   1.000
_cell.length_b   1.000
_cell.length_c   1.000
_cell.angle_alpha   90.00
_cell.angle_beta   90.00
_cell.angle_gamma   90.00
#
_symmetry.space_group_name_H-M   'P 1'
#
loop_
_entity.id
_entity.type
_entity.pdbx_description
1 polymer ?
#
loop_
_entity_poly.entity_id
_entity_poly.type
_entity_poly.pdbx_seq_one_letter_code
_entity_poly.pdbx_strand_id
1 'polypeptide(L)'
;IRDRYKTILISDVRDRTITRWNNHKKKLRRLFMGLFDKVFGSHSDKELKRISKTVDKIEALDESMQKLSDEELRHKTVEFKERLANGETLDDLLPEAYATVREASSRAIGLKHYRVQLIGGIILHQGRIAEMRTGEGKTLVSTLPAYLNALEEKGVHIVTVNDYLATRDAEWMGKVHNFLGLTVGVVTNDMENDERREAYNCDITYITNNELGFDYLRDNMVIELSLIHI
;
A
#
# COMPACT_ATOMS: atom_id res chain seq x y z
N ILE A 1 3.68 17.85 10.55
CA ILE A 1 2.92 16.57 10.67
C ILE A 1 2.44 16.11 9.29
N ARG A 2 2.11 17.03 8.35
CA ARG A 2 1.53 16.70 7.03
C ARG A 2 2.43 15.83 6.13
N ASP A 3 3.74 15.81 6.34
CA ASP A 3 4.72 15.13 5.49
C ASP A 3 5.36 13.89 6.13
N ARG A 4 4.87 13.46 7.29
CA ARG A 4 5.54 12.41 8.08
C ARG A 4 4.97 11.00 7.88
N TYR A 5 3.72 10.86 7.44
CA TYR A 5 3.08 9.53 7.31
C TYR A 5 2.46 9.33 5.92
N LYS A 6 2.66 8.15 5.35
CA LYS A 6 1.98 7.73 4.11
C LYS A 6 0.80 6.83 4.48
N THR A 7 -0.40 7.22 4.06
CA THR A 7 -1.64 6.49 4.34
C THR A 7 -2.11 5.73 3.11
N ILE A 8 -2.31 4.43 3.25
CA ILE A 8 -2.88 3.55 2.22
C ILE A 8 -4.30 3.20 2.63
N LEU A 9 -5.28 3.70 1.88
CA LEU A 9 -6.70 3.40 2.12
C LEU A 9 -7.10 2.11 1.40
N ILE A 10 -7.51 1.12 2.18
CA ILE A 10 -8.14 -0.10 1.69
C ILE A 10 -9.61 -0.04 2.08
N SER A 11 -10.46 0.49 1.20
CA SER A 11 -11.91 0.48 1.42
C SER A 11 -12.61 -0.51 0.51
N ASP A 12 -13.43 -1.36 1.09
CA ASP A 12 -14.42 -2.17 0.39
C ASP A 12 -15.77 -1.44 0.44
N VAL A 13 -15.84 -0.29 -0.23
CA VAL A 13 -17.07 0.51 -0.26
C VAL A 13 -17.97 -0.02 -1.35
N ARG A 14 -18.98 -0.81 -0.96
CA ARG A 14 -20.17 -1.08 -1.77
C ARG A 14 -21.08 0.16 -1.70
N ASP A 15 -20.83 1.18 -2.48
CA ASP A 15 -21.78 2.27 -2.62
C ASP A 15 -22.60 2.11 -3.92
N ARG A 16 -23.89 1.72 -3.75
CA ARG A 16 -24.86 1.57 -4.84
C ARG A 16 -25.55 2.88 -5.23
N THR A 17 -25.15 4.01 -4.69
CA THR A 17 -25.96 5.26 -4.75
C THR A 17 -25.56 6.23 -5.85
N ILE A 18 -24.45 6.06 -6.56
CA ILE A 18 -23.96 7.06 -7.53
C ILE A 18 -24.47 6.82 -8.98
N THR A 19 -25.18 5.74 -9.27
CA THR A 19 -25.47 5.33 -10.65
C THR A 19 -26.70 5.97 -11.29
N ARG A 20 -27.49 6.83 -10.64
CA ARG A 20 -28.80 7.25 -11.19
C ARG A 20 -28.90 8.64 -11.81
N TRP A 21 -27.88 9.50 -11.75
CA TRP A 21 -28.04 10.91 -12.16
C TRP A 21 -27.41 11.32 -13.49
N ASN A 22 -26.77 10.45 -14.26
CA ASN A 22 -25.96 10.87 -15.41
C ASN A 22 -26.23 10.16 -16.76
N ASN A 23 -27.37 9.48 -16.95
CA ASN A 23 -27.56 8.65 -18.13
C ASN A 23 -27.92 9.38 -19.45
N HIS A 24 -28.41 10.59 -19.45
CA HIS A 24 -28.83 11.26 -20.69
C HIS A 24 -27.71 12.07 -21.39
N LYS A 25 -26.80 12.67 -20.64
CA LYS A 25 -25.64 13.38 -21.24
C LYS A 25 -24.48 12.46 -21.65
N LYS A 26 -24.43 11.24 -21.11
CA LYS A 26 -23.39 10.25 -21.42
C LYS A 26 -23.53 9.63 -22.83
N LYS A 27 -24.73 9.57 -23.41
CA LYS A 27 -24.95 8.87 -24.68
C LYS A 27 -24.37 9.62 -25.89
N LEU A 28 -24.50 10.95 -25.94
CA LEU A 28 -23.91 11.75 -27.01
C LEU A 28 -22.37 11.89 -26.86
N ARG A 29 -21.88 12.01 -25.63
CA ARG A 29 -20.43 12.10 -25.39
C ARG A 29 -19.70 10.80 -25.69
N ARG A 30 -20.34 9.64 -25.47
CA ARG A 30 -19.80 8.31 -25.83
C ARG A 30 -19.67 8.09 -27.33
N LEU A 31 -20.56 8.65 -28.18
CA LEU A 31 -20.48 8.48 -29.61
C LEU A 31 -19.31 9.26 -30.25
N PHE A 32 -19.02 10.48 -29.75
CA PHE A 32 -17.93 11.29 -30.28
C PHE A 32 -16.54 10.90 -29.66
N MET A 33 -16.48 10.53 -28.39
CA MET A 33 -15.24 10.06 -27.77
C MET A 33 -14.83 8.66 -28.26
N GLY A 34 -15.78 7.80 -28.60
CA GLY A 34 -15.48 6.44 -29.01
C GLY A 34 -14.72 6.30 -30.36
N LEU A 35 -14.77 7.31 -31.24
CA LEU A 35 -13.96 7.32 -32.47
C LEU A 35 -12.53 7.83 -32.19
N PHE A 36 -12.37 8.85 -31.34
CA PHE A 36 -11.05 9.39 -30.97
C PHE A 36 -10.26 8.43 -30.09
N ASP A 37 -10.91 7.77 -29.13
CA ASP A 37 -10.28 6.77 -28.27
C ASP A 37 -9.81 5.51 -29.02
N LYS A 38 -10.51 5.14 -30.10
CA LYS A 38 -10.09 4.01 -30.95
C LYS A 38 -8.84 4.30 -31.79
N VAL A 39 -8.56 5.57 -32.10
CA VAL A 39 -7.40 5.97 -32.91
C VAL A 39 -6.20 6.35 -32.07
N PHE A 40 -6.41 6.95 -30.89
CA PHE A 40 -5.32 7.48 -30.06
C PHE A 40 -5.06 6.69 -28.76
N GLY A 41 -5.85 5.66 -28.46
CA GLY A 41 -5.81 4.94 -27.19
C GLY A 41 -6.25 5.83 -26.00
N SER A 42 -6.96 5.29 -25.02
CA SER A 42 -7.34 6.07 -23.85
C SER A 42 -6.09 6.47 -23.04
N HIS A 43 -6.16 7.57 -22.30
CA HIS A 43 -5.10 7.97 -21.34
C HIS A 43 -4.77 6.81 -20.38
N SER A 44 -5.79 6.04 -20.02
CA SER A 44 -5.66 4.84 -19.17
C SER A 44 -4.82 3.75 -19.84
N ASP A 45 -4.97 3.51 -21.15
CA ASP A 45 -4.19 2.49 -21.87
C ASP A 45 -2.70 2.87 -21.97
N LYS A 46 -2.40 4.16 -22.13
CA LYS A 46 -1.02 4.65 -22.16
C LYS A 46 -0.34 4.50 -20.79
N GLU A 47 -1.07 4.83 -19.73
CA GLU A 47 -0.58 4.64 -18.35
C GLU A 47 -0.38 3.16 -18.02
N LEU A 48 -1.33 2.29 -18.37
CA LEU A 48 -1.18 0.86 -18.17
C LEU A 48 0.02 0.29 -18.94
N LYS A 49 0.29 0.77 -20.16
CA LYS A 49 1.49 0.38 -20.92
C LYS A 49 2.78 0.84 -20.26
N ARG A 50 2.78 2.03 -19.64
CA ARG A 50 3.93 2.54 -18.88
C ARG A 50 4.18 1.70 -17.63
N ILE A 51 3.14 1.46 -16.84
CA ILE A 51 3.20 0.64 -15.63
C ILE A 51 3.61 -0.80 -15.96
N SER A 52 3.10 -1.37 -17.06
CA SER A 52 3.45 -2.72 -17.52
C SER A 52 4.94 -2.91 -17.71
N LYS A 53 5.67 -1.90 -18.18
CA LYS A 53 7.14 -1.97 -18.31
C LYS A 53 7.84 -2.12 -16.96
N THR A 54 7.31 -1.46 -15.94
CA THR A 54 7.83 -1.61 -14.56
C THR A 54 7.49 -3.00 -14.02
N VAL A 55 6.30 -3.51 -14.29
CA VAL A 55 5.90 -4.87 -13.92
C VAL A 55 6.78 -5.91 -14.62
N ASP A 56 7.13 -5.72 -15.90
CA ASP A 56 8.05 -6.61 -16.61
C ASP A 56 9.42 -6.66 -15.93
N LYS A 57 9.92 -5.52 -15.40
CA LYS A 57 11.17 -5.48 -14.62
C LYS A 57 11.04 -6.25 -13.29
N ILE A 58 9.90 -6.11 -12.59
CA ILE A 58 9.63 -6.85 -11.35
C ILE A 58 9.63 -8.35 -11.61
N GLU A 59 8.92 -8.80 -12.65
CA GLU A 59 8.83 -10.22 -13.00
C GLU A 59 10.17 -10.79 -13.47
N ALA A 60 10.99 -10.00 -14.15
CA ALA A 60 12.33 -10.43 -14.58
C ALA A 60 13.28 -10.69 -13.38
N LEU A 61 13.01 -10.13 -12.20
CA LEU A 61 13.80 -10.37 -10.99
C LEU A 61 13.38 -11.63 -10.22
N ASP A 62 12.27 -12.29 -10.59
CA ASP A 62 11.74 -13.45 -9.87
C ASP A 62 12.77 -14.54 -9.63
N GLU A 63 13.49 -14.96 -10.67
CA GLU A 63 14.49 -16.05 -10.56
C GLU A 63 15.66 -15.68 -9.65
N SER A 64 16.07 -14.42 -9.64
CA SER A 64 17.12 -13.93 -8.77
C SER A 64 16.69 -13.92 -7.31
N MET A 65 15.46 -13.44 -7.02
CA MET A 65 14.91 -13.43 -5.66
C MET A 65 14.68 -14.85 -5.11
N GLN A 66 14.24 -15.79 -5.94
CA GLN A 66 14.06 -17.20 -5.54
C GLN A 66 15.37 -17.89 -5.13
N LYS A 67 16.51 -17.46 -5.65
CA LYS A 67 17.82 -18.02 -5.33
C LYS A 67 18.37 -17.54 -3.99
N LEU A 68 17.86 -16.45 -3.46
CA LEU A 68 18.28 -15.89 -2.17
C LEU A 68 17.80 -16.79 -1.02
N SER A 69 18.60 -16.94 0.00
CA SER A 69 18.17 -17.50 1.28
C SER A 69 17.18 -16.54 1.99
N ASP A 70 16.50 -17.03 3.02
CA ASP A 70 15.58 -16.19 3.80
C ASP A 70 16.31 -15.04 4.49
N GLU A 71 17.55 -15.26 4.93
CA GLU A 71 18.38 -14.23 5.53
C GLU A 71 18.82 -13.17 4.51
N GLU A 72 19.24 -13.59 3.33
CA GLU A 72 19.60 -12.68 2.24
C GLU A 72 18.40 -11.87 1.76
N LEU A 73 17.21 -12.48 1.67
CA LEU A 73 15.98 -11.79 1.29
C LEU A 73 15.58 -10.75 2.35
N ARG A 74 15.72 -11.08 3.64
CA ARG A 74 15.52 -10.12 4.74
C ARG A 74 16.54 -9.00 4.70
N HIS A 75 17.80 -9.30 4.40
CA HIS A 75 18.88 -8.31 4.32
C HIS A 75 18.65 -7.26 3.23
N LYS A 76 17.85 -7.57 2.18
CA LYS A 76 17.43 -6.60 1.18
C LYS A 76 16.79 -5.34 1.77
N THR A 77 16.07 -5.48 2.88
CA THR A 77 15.49 -4.32 3.59
C THR A 77 16.57 -3.36 4.09
N VAL A 78 17.67 -3.88 4.64
CA VAL A 78 18.80 -3.05 5.10
C VAL A 78 19.50 -2.40 3.90
N GLU A 79 19.75 -3.17 2.85
CA GLU A 79 20.34 -2.66 1.61
C GLU A 79 19.52 -1.52 1.00
N PHE A 80 18.20 -1.65 0.94
CA PHE A 80 17.33 -0.61 0.40
C PHE A 80 17.34 0.65 1.27
N LYS A 81 17.34 0.53 2.59
CA LYS A 81 17.46 1.68 3.51
C LYS A 81 18.79 2.40 3.32
N GLU A 82 19.90 1.68 3.16
CA GLU A 82 21.22 2.27 2.87
C GLU A 82 21.23 2.98 1.52
N ARG A 83 20.62 2.41 0.48
CA ARG A 83 20.54 3.03 -0.85
C ARG A 83 19.71 4.31 -0.83
N LEU A 84 18.59 4.34 -0.07
CA LEU A 84 17.81 5.55 0.16
C LEU A 84 18.64 6.63 0.89
N ALA A 85 19.40 6.25 1.92
CA ALA A 85 20.29 7.17 2.63
C ALA A 85 21.38 7.74 1.71
N ASN A 86 21.81 7.00 0.69
CA ASN A 86 22.77 7.42 -0.32
C ASN A 86 22.14 8.22 -1.48
N GLY A 87 20.83 8.52 -1.43
CA GLY A 87 20.14 9.43 -2.35
C GLY A 87 19.38 8.76 -3.50
N GLU A 88 19.24 7.43 -3.51
CA GLU A 88 18.30 6.78 -4.42
C GLU A 88 16.85 7.12 -4.00
N THR A 89 15.93 7.05 -4.95
CA THR A 89 14.50 7.32 -4.69
C THR A 89 13.72 6.02 -4.50
N LEU A 90 12.53 6.12 -3.86
CA LEU A 90 11.62 4.97 -3.78
C LEU A 90 11.20 4.45 -5.17
N ASP A 91 11.08 5.34 -6.16
CA ASP A 91 10.76 4.95 -7.54
C ASP A 91 11.88 4.12 -8.20
N ASP A 92 13.16 4.42 -7.88
CA ASP A 92 14.31 3.64 -8.36
C ASP A 92 14.32 2.25 -7.73
N LEU A 93 14.02 2.15 -6.44
CA LEU A 93 13.98 0.89 -5.69
C LEU A 93 12.74 0.04 -5.99
N LEU A 94 11.64 0.65 -6.47
CA LEU A 94 10.34 0.00 -6.60
C LEU A 94 10.37 -1.37 -7.29
N PRO A 95 11.05 -1.56 -8.43
CA PRO A 95 11.06 -2.86 -9.09
C PRO A 95 11.67 -3.97 -8.22
N GLU A 96 12.78 -3.68 -7.56
CA GLU A 96 13.50 -4.65 -6.74
C GLU A 96 12.77 -4.89 -5.41
N ALA A 97 12.29 -3.84 -4.77
CA ALA A 97 11.49 -3.94 -3.55
C ALA A 97 10.20 -4.75 -3.75
N TYR A 98 9.49 -4.54 -4.86
CA TYR A 98 8.28 -5.32 -5.15
C TYR A 98 8.59 -6.78 -5.49
N ALA A 99 9.70 -7.06 -6.16
CA ALA A 99 10.15 -8.43 -6.38
C ALA A 99 10.48 -9.13 -5.04
N THR A 100 11.13 -8.42 -4.12
CA THR A 100 11.45 -8.89 -2.76
C THR A 100 10.17 -9.21 -1.97
N VAL A 101 9.17 -8.31 -1.94
CA VAL A 101 7.88 -8.56 -1.27
C VAL A 101 7.14 -9.73 -1.91
N ARG A 102 7.18 -9.84 -3.23
CA ARG A 102 6.51 -10.91 -3.97
C ARG A 102 7.04 -12.28 -3.59
N GLU A 103 8.36 -12.41 -3.47
CA GLU A 103 9.01 -13.65 -3.04
C GLU A 103 8.78 -13.91 -1.54
N ALA A 104 8.94 -12.89 -0.68
CA ALA A 104 8.67 -12.99 0.75
C ALA A 104 7.23 -13.43 1.03
N SER A 105 6.25 -12.88 0.32
CA SER A 105 4.85 -13.27 0.42
C SER A 105 4.61 -14.73 0.03
N SER A 106 5.28 -15.19 -1.02
CA SER A 106 5.23 -16.60 -1.44
C SER A 106 5.77 -17.54 -0.35
N ARG A 107 6.87 -17.16 0.33
CA ARG A 107 7.48 -17.98 1.40
C ARG A 107 6.69 -17.89 2.71
N ALA A 108 6.34 -16.68 3.15
CA ALA A 108 5.74 -16.45 4.46
C ALA A 108 4.28 -16.91 4.57
N ILE A 109 3.50 -16.76 3.51
CA ILE A 109 2.04 -17.02 3.51
C ILE A 109 1.54 -17.86 2.33
N GLY A 110 2.42 -18.34 1.46
CA GLY A 110 2.06 -19.17 0.31
C GLY A 110 1.35 -18.43 -0.83
N LEU A 111 1.35 -17.08 -0.82
CA LEU A 111 0.65 -16.27 -1.81
C LEU A 111 1.63 -15.43 -2.62
N LYS A 112 1.69 -15.66 -3.93
CA LYS A 112 2.49 -14.88 -4.86
C LYS A 112 1.61 -13.86 -5.59
N HIS A 113 2.03 -12.59 -5.63
CA HIS A 113 1.29 -11.53 -6.29
C HIS A 113 1.16 -11.78 -7.80
N TYR A 114 -0.05 -11.61 -8.31
CA TYR A 114 -0.31 -11.63 -9.75
C TYR A 114 0.04 -10.29 -10.39
N ARG A 115 0.26 -10.30 -11.71
CA ARG A 115 0.59 -9.11 -12.50
C ARG A 115 -0.37 -7.94 -12.28
N VAL A 116 -1.67 -8.20 -12.22
CA VAL A 116 -2.70 -7.17 -11.94
C VAL A 116 -2.54 -6.56 -10.55
N GLN A 117 -2.09 -7.35 -9.57
CA GLN A 117 -1.85 -6.87 -8.20
C GLN A 117 -0.60 -6.00 -8.13
N LEU A 118 0.46 -6.33 -8.88
CA LEU A 118 1.65 -5.47 -9.02
C LEU A 118 1.27 -4.11 -9.61
N ILE A 119 0.42 -4.08 -10.65
CA ILE A 119 -0.12 -2.85 -11.23
C ILE A 119 -0.88 -2.04 -10.16
N GLY A 120 -1.76 -2.69 -9.40
CA GLY A 120 -2.49 -2.05 -8.29
C GLY A 120 -1.57 -1.43 -7.25
N GLY A 121 -0.54 -2.15 -6.84
CA GLY A 121 0.47 -1.67 -5.89
C GLY A 121 1.22 -0.43 -6.40
N ILE A 122 1.62 -0.42 -7.67
CA ILE A 122 2.30 0.73 -8.30
C ILE A 122 1.37 1.96 -8.32
N ILE A 123 0.10 1.77 -8.68
CA ILE A 123 -0.90 2.86 -8.70
C ILE A 123 -1.09 3.44 -7.31
N LEU A 124 -1.17 2.60 -6.27
CA LEU A 124 -1.29 3.04 -4.88
C LEU A 124 -0.04 3.80 -4.41
N HIS A 125 1.16 3.32 -4.75
CA HIS A 125 2.41 4.02 -4.43
C HIS A 125 2.47 5.42 -5.05
N GLN A 126 1.91 5.60 -6.26
CA GLN A 126 1.80 6.89 -6.93
C GLN A 126 0.77 7.85 -6.29
N GLY A 127 0.14 7.49 -5.18
CA GLY A 127 -0.91 8.28 -4.53
C GLY A 127 -2.23 8.33 -5.32
N ARG A 128 -2.47 7.35 -6.17
CA ARG A 128 -3.67 7.23 -7.03
C ARG A 128 -4.59 6.16 -6.49
N ILE A 129 -5.83 6.14 -6.97
CA ILE A 129 -6.84 5.15 -6.60
C ILE A 129 -6.75 3.95 -7.56
N ALA A 130 -6.54 2.76 -7.01
CA ALA A 130 -6.62 1.49 -7.72
C ALA A 130 -7.99 0.84 -7.46
N GLU A 131 -8.87 0.86 -8.46
CA GLU A 131 -10.15 0.15 -8.38
C GLU A 131 -9.92 -1.34 -8.65
N MET A 132 -10.25 -2.18 -7.67
CA MET A 132 -10.16 -3.63 -7.75
C MET A 132 -11.49 -4.26 -7.29
N ARG A 133 -11.91 -5.33 -7.97
CA ARG A 133 -13.14 -6.06 -7.62
C ARG A 133 -12.97 -6.82 -6.31
N THR A 134 -14.10 -7.13 -5.67
CA THR A 134 -14.12 -8.03 -4.50
C THR A 134 -13.53 -9.38 -4.87
N GLY A 135 -12.63 -9.90 -4.03
CA GLY A 135 -11.92 -11.17 -4.28
C GLY A 135 -10.62 -11.06 -5.07
N GLU A 136 -10.25 -9.90 -5.61
CA GLU A 136 -8.99 -9.72 -6.36
C GLU A 136 -7.74 -9.54 -5.46
N GLY A 137 -7.89 -9.72 -4.15
CA GLY A 137 -6.76 -9.73 -3.20
C GLY A 137 -6.23 -8.35 -2.85
N LYS A 138 -7.11 -7.35 -2.64
CA LYS A 138 -6.72 -5.99 -2.22
C LYS A 138 -5.81 -5.97 -0.99
N THR A 139 -6.08 -6.82 0.00
CA THR A 139 -5.28 -6.95 1.21
C THR A 139 -3.83 -7.34 0.89
N LEU A 140 -3.64 -8.27 -0.05
CA LEU A 140 -2.32 -8.68 -0.49
C LEU A 140 -1.61 -7.56 -1.27
N VAL A 141 -2.34 -6.82 -2.11
CA VAL A 141 -1.80 -5.69 -2.88
C VAL A 141 -1.22 -4.61 -1.97
N SER A 142 -1.84 -4.36 -0.81
CA SER A 142 -1.37 -3.32 0.12
C SER A 142 0.02 -3.58 0.68
N THR A 143 0.48 -4.83 0.72
CA THR A 143 1.82 -5.17 1.21
C THR A 143 2.93 -4.57 0.35
N LEU A 144 2.70 -4.40 -0.94
CA LEU A 144 3.68 -3.86 -1.90
C LEU A 144 4.02 -2.39 -1.59
N PRO A 145 3.05 -1.44 -1.66
CA PRO A 145 3.34 -0.05 -1.34
C PRO A 145 3.62 0.17 0.14
N ALA A 146 3.08 -0.64 1.06
CA ALA A 146 3.38 -0.54 2.47
C ALA A 146 4.85 -0.81 2.74
N TYR A 147 5.39 -1.93 2.26
CA TYR A 147 6.80 -2.25 2.38
C TYR A 147 7.70 -1.15 1.80
N LEU A 148 7.46 -0.76 0.53
CA LEU A 148 8.29 0.22 -0.15
C LEU A 148 8.33 1.57 0.60
N ASN A 149 7.18 2.04 1.07
CA ASN A 149 7.12 3.32 1.79
C ASN A 149 7.65 3.23 3.22
N ALA A 150 7.59 2.05 3.86
CA ALA A 150 8.16 1.84 5.20
C ALA A 150 9.70 1.92 5.22
N LEU A 151 10.35 1.73 4.06
CA LEU A 151 11.81 1.90 3.95
C LEU A 151 12.30 3.32 4.28
N GLU A 152 11.42 4.34 4.18
CA GLU A 152 11.75 5.71 4.60
C GLU A 152 11.76 5.93 6.12
N GLU A 153 11.37 4.92 6.92
CA GLU A 153 11.31 4.97 8.39
C GLU A 153 10.44 6.10 8.95
N LYS A 154 9.41 6.50 8.17
CA LYS A 154 8.46 7.57 8.56
C LYS A 154 7.13 7.04 9.06
N GLY A 155 6.98 5.71 9.16
CA GLY A 155 5.72 5.04 9.45
C GLY A 155 4.76 4.99 8.26
N VAL A 156 4.03 3.88 8.14
CA VAL A 156 2.99 3.69 7.11
C VAL A 156 1.71 3.25 7.78
N HIS A 157 0.60 3.93 7.49
CA HIS A 157 -0.70 3.55 7.99
C HIS A 157 -1.51 2.81 6.92
N ILE A 158 -2.00 1.63 7.26
CA ILE A 158 -2.95 0.86 6.45
C ILE A 158 -4.33 1.00 7.09
N VAL A 159 -5.20 1.75 6.43
CA VAL A 159 -6.51 2.10 6.97
C VAL A 159 -7.58 1.15 6.49
N THR A 160 -8.31 0.55 7.43
CA THR A 160 -9.41 -0.39 7.21
C THR A 160 -10.75 0.21 7.68
N VAL A 161 -11.86 -0.50 7.41
CA VAL A 161 -13.19 -0.01 7.76
C VAL A 161 -13.64 -0.41 9.16
N ASN A 162 -13.00 -1.38 9.82
CA ASN A 162 -13.31 -1.82 11.17
C ASN A 162 -12.12 -2.53 11.83
N ASP A 163 -12.17 -2.67 13.16
CA ASP A 163 -11.11 -3.25 13.99
C ASP A 163 -10.85 -4.73 13.67
N TYR A 164 -11.90 -5.48 13.36
CA TYR A 164 -11.76 -6.88 12.97
C TYR A 164 -10.86 -7.02 11.73
N LEU A 165 -11.08 -6.18 10.71
CA LEU A 165 -10.25 -6.20 9.50
C LEU A 165 -8.84 -5.69 9.78
N ALA A 166 -8.68 -4.66 10.61
CA ALA A 166 -7.37 -4.16 11.01
C ALA A 166 -6.53 -5.26 11.65
N THR A 167 -7.11 -5.95 12.65
CA THR A 167 -6.42 -7.05 13.36
C THR A 167 -6.14 -8.24 12.45
N ARG A 168 -7.15 -8.72 11.72
CA ARG A 168 -7.00 -9.86 10.81
C ARG A 168 -5.93 -9.60 9.73
N ASP A 169 -5.97 -8.42 9.11
CA ASP A 169 -5.07 -8.10 8.01
C ASP A 169 -3.64 -7.87 8.54
N ALA A 170 -3.48 -7.28 9.73
CA ALA A 170 -2.19 -7.16 10.41
C ALA A 170 -1.59 -8.52 10.76
N GLU A 171 -2.38 -9.43 11.33
CA GLU A 171 -1.92 -10.79 11.68
C GLU A 171 -1.50 -11.59 10.43
N TRP A 172 -2.23 -11.45 9.34
CA TRP A 172 -1.98 -12.21 8.13
C TRP A 172 -0.87 -11.60 7.29
N MET A 173 -0.99 -10.33 6.90
CA MET A 173 0.00 -9.64 6.07
C MET A 173 1.25 -9.25 6.87
N GLY A 174 1.11 -9.07 8.19
CA GLY A 174 2.24 -8.85 9.09
C GLY A 174 3.30 -9.95 9.01
N LYS A 175 2.92 -11.19 8.70
CA LYS A 175 3.88 -12.27 8.47
C LYS A 175 4.86 -11.95 7.33
N VAL A 176 4.40 -11.29 6.27
CA VAL A 176 5.25 -10.88 5.14
C VAL A 176 6.19 -9.77 5.57
N HIS A 177 5.67 -8.75 6.27
CA HIS A 177 6.47 -7.61 6.73
C HIS A 177 7.52 -8.04 7.77
N ASN A 178 7.12 -8.84 8.75
CA ASN A 178 8.02 -9.39 9.77
C ASN A 178 9.08 -10.30 9.16
N PHE A 179 8.73 -11.10 8.13
CA PHE A 179 9.69 -11.91 7.40
C PHE A 179 10.79 -11.04 6.79
N LEU A 180 10.45 -9.85 6.30
CA LEU A 180 11.38 -8.88 5.74
C LEU A 180 12.03 -7.96 6.80
N GLY A 181 11.77 -8.18 8.08
CA GLY A 181 12.39 -7.44 9.18
C GLY A 181 11.73 -6.11 9.54
N LEU A 182 10.51 -5.83 9.06
CA LEU A 182 9.72 -4.68 9.45
C LEU A 182 8.78 -5.02 10.61
N THR A 183 8.53 -4.05 11.48
CA THR A 183 7.60 -4.15 12.61
C THR A 183 6.17 -3.78 12.18
N VAL A 184 5.18 -4.48 12.77
CA VAL A 184 3.76 -4.25 12.46
C VAL A 184 2.97 -4.05 13.75
N GLY A 185 2.25 -2.93 13.84
CA GLY A 185 1.34 -2.60 14.91
C GLY A 185 -0.12 -2.59 14.45
N VAL A 186 -1.03 -2.68 15.41
CA VAL A 186 -2.49 -2.54 15.20
C VAL A 186 -3.01 -1.54 16.22
N VAL A 187 -3.88 -0.64 15.80
CA VAL A 187 -4.60 0.26 16.70
C VAL A 187 -6.08 -0.06 16.62
N THR A 188 -6.67 -0.40 17.78
CA THR A 188 -8.09 -0.70 17.97
C THR A 188 -8.73 0.27 18.96
N ASN A 189 -10.06 0.28 19.04
CA ASN A 189 -10.81 1.23 19.84
C ASN A 189 -10.66 1.05 21.36
N ASP A 190 -10.29 -0.14 21.82
CA ASP A 190 -10.14 -0.53 23.22
C ASP A 190 -8.74 -0.31 23.78
N MET A 191 -7.78 0.16 22.98
CA MET A 191 -6.39 0.37 23.37
C MET A 191 -6.21 1.66 24.18
N GLU A 192 -5.39 1.57 25.22
CA GLU A 192 -4.92 2.71 25.98
C GLU A 192 -3.85 3.54 25.23
N ASN A 193 -3.62 4.78 25.67
CA ASN A 193 -2.73 5.71 24.97
C ASN A 193 -1.29 5.18 24.79
N ASP A 194 -0.77 4.48 25.78
CA ASP A 194 0.61 3.96 25.73
C ASP A 194 0.71 2.80 24.73
N GLU A 195 -0.29 1.91 24.68
CA GLU A 195 -0.37 0.84 23.70
C GLU A 195 -0.49 1.39 22.27
N ARG A 196 -1.28 2.47 22.09
CA ARG A 196 -1.38 3.19 20.81
C ARG A 196 -0.04 3.75 20.37
N ARG A 197 0.73 4.36 21.29
CA ARG A 197 2.07 4.88 20.99
C ARG A 197 3.02 3.78 20.52
N GLU A 198 3.00 2.63 21.18
CA GLU A 198 3.81 1.47 20.77
C GLU A 198 3.41 0.99 19.37
N ALA A 199 2.10 0.91 19.07
CA ALA A 199 1.62 0.52 17.76
C ALA A 199 2.01 1.52 16.66
N TYR A 200 1.96 2.83 16.93
CA TYR A 200 2.38 3.87 15.99
C TYR A 200 3.91 3.95 15.79
N ASN A 201 4.69 3.45 16.73
CA ASN A 201 6.15 3.37 16.59
C ASN A 201 6.60 2.20 15.69
N CYS A 202 5.69 1.33 15.28
CA CYS A 202 5.99 0.30 14.28
C CYS A 202 6.19 0.90 12.88
N ASP A 203 6.93 0.19 12.03
CA ASP A 203 7.14 0.59 10.63
C ASP A 203 5.81 0.67 9.85
N ILE A 204 4.88 -0.23 10.16
CA ILE A 204 3.55 -0.32 9.53
C ILE A 204 2.48 -0.48 10.61
N THR A 205 1.47 0.39 10.60
CA THR A 205 0.36 0.36 11.56
C THR A 205 -0.98 0.14 10.84
N TYR A 206 -1.69 -0.90 11.23
CA TYR A 206 -3.06 -1.16 10.78
C TYR A 206 -4.03 -0.46 11.73
N ILE A 207 -5.00 0.27 11.18
CA ILE A 207 -5.91 1.10 11.97
C ILE A 207 -7.22 1.32 11.23
N THR A 208 -8.28 1.66 11.94
CA THR A 208 -9.53 2.12 11.30
C THR A 208 -9.48 3.61 10.97
N ASN A 209 -10.28 4.02 10.00
CA ASN A 209 -10.40 5.44 9.64
C ASN A 209 -10.89 6.31 10.82
N ASN A 210 -11.75 5.78 11.68
CA ASN A 210 -12.27 6.49 12.84
C ASN A 210 -11.19 6.70 13.88
N GLU A 211 -10.47 5.64 14.26
CA GLU A 211 -9.40 5.72 15.26
C GLU A 211 -8.28 6.65 14.79
N LEU A 212 -7.83 6.51 13.54
CA LEU A 212 -6.83 7.42 12.97
C LEU A 212 -7.28 8.89 13.01
N GLY A 213 -8.55 9.14 12.69
CA GLY A 213 -9.12 10.50 12.73
C GLY A 213 -9.18 11.06 14.16
N PHE A 214 -9.59 10.25 15.12
CA PHE A 214 -9.65 10.67 16.53
C PHE A 214 -8.25 10.83 17.13
N ASP A 215 -7.30 9.95 16.82
CA ASP A 215 -5.91 10.08 17.28
C ASP A 215 -5.26 11.35 16.71
N TYR A 216 -5.48 11.63 15.42
CA TYR A 216 -5.03 12.88 14.82
C TYR A 216 -5.60 14.12 15.52
N LEU A 217 -6.89 14.09 15.90
CA LEU A 217 -7.50 15.18 16.65
C LEU A 217 -6.92 15.28 18.07
N ARG A 218 -6.74 14.17 18.76
CA ARG A 218 -6.11 14.13 20.10
C ARG A 218 -4.71 14.75 20.08
N ASP A 219 -3.88 14.39 19.10
CA ASP A 219 -2.55 14.98 18.94
C ASP A 219 -2.56 16.48 18.72
N ASN A 220 -3.55 17.00 17.98
CA ASN A 220 -3.67 18.43 17.70
C ASN A 220 -4.33 19.22 18.84
N MET A 221 -4.93 18.58 19.83
CA MET A 221 -5.57 19.19 20.99
C MET A 221 -4.66 19.26 22.22
N VAL A 222 -3.44 18.75 22.17
CA VAL A 222 -2.52 18.73 23.32
C VAL A 222 -1.94 20.12 23.57
N ILE A 223 -1.94 20.53 24.82
CA ILE A 223 -1.46 21.85 25.24
C ILE A 223 0.07 21.87 25.44
N GLU A 224 0.68 20.72 25.72
CA GLU A 224 2.11 20.57 25.94
C GLU A 224 2.77 19.70 24.86
N LEU A 225 3.91 20.17 24.33
CA LEU A 225 4.69 19.49 23.29
C LEU A 225 5.13 18.06 23.67
N SER A 226 5.32 17.77 24.95
CA SER A 226 5.66 16.45 25.47
C SER A 226 4.54 15.42 25.31
N LEU A 227 3.30 15.85 25.08
CA LEU A 227 2.11 15.01 24.91
C LEU A 227 1.71 14.80 23.43
N ILE A 228 2.44 15.41 22.49
CA ILE A 228 2.12 15.38 21.04
C ILE A 228 2.44 14.01 20.38
N HIS A 229 3.03 13.07 21.07
CA HIS A 229 3.45 11.81 20.46
C HIS A 229 2.52 10.65 20.85
N ILE A 230 1.39 10.61 20.17
CA ILE A 230 0.63 9.38 20.05
C ILE A 230 1.00 8.71 18.76
#